data_57e9da8ac83b25ecafb8917ab585124c
#
_entry.id   57e9da8ac83b25ecafb8917ab585124c
#
_cell.length_a   1.000
_cell.length_b   1.000
_cell.length_c   1.000
_cell.angle_alpha   90.00
_cell.angle_beta   90.00
_cell.angle_gamma   90.00
#
_symmetry.space_group_name_H-M   'P 1'
#
loop_
_entity.id
_entity.type
_entity.pdbx_description
1 polymer ?
#
loop_
_entity_poly.entity_id
_entity_poly.type
_entity_poly.pdbx_seq_one_letter_code
_entity_poly.pdbx_strand_id
1 'polypeptide(L)'
;MRYSHRFFLYAPVVALLVLAAAVALYWSVSTQAFAKKLNAMNGTEIAPGVTLHFASDSLGGFPFRIDAVLKNLRLDVAGPHGNASWQTEKFALHMLDYSAATAVFEAAGRQDLRWHDAAGKAQSLSFVPGLLRASVHWQDGHFARFDLELIAARLPDFAIARGGFHLRQDPKVDAFDLVATADDLHLMSVERSALGDVVSRVRLKARLAPGGPWDGLFTGAGDWRSAAAAWRAHQGGLAVDHLDIAWGKADATGDGVLMLDGAHRLTGEIKLAVAGYQALAEEAVRRHL
;
A
#
# COMPACT_ATOMS: atom_id res chain seq x y z
N MET A 1 -50.05 13.93 -36.27
CA MET A 1 -48.87 14.80 -36.53
C MET A 1 -47.86 14.00 -37.34
N ARG A 2 -47.59 14.36 -38.60
CA ARG A 2 -46.55 13.70 -39.43
C ARG A 2 -45.19 14.35 -39.08
N TYR A 3 -44.39 13.63 -38.30
CA TYR A 3 -43.02 14.06 -38.06
C TYR A 3 -42.25 14.05 -39.38
N SER A 4 -41.58 15.17 -39.72
CA SER A 4 -40.78 15.32 -40.95
C SER A 4 -39.59 14.34 -40.88
N HIS A 5 -39.17 13.76 -42.00
CA HIS A 5 -37.97 12.91 -42.12
C HIS A 5 -36.73 13.57 -41.54
N ARG A 6 -36.68 14.90 -41.56
CA ARG A 6 -35.60 15.70 -40.92
C ARG A 6 -35.59 15.59 -39.38
N PHE A 7 -36.74 15.38 -38.73
CA PHE A 7 -36.84 15.17 -37.30
C PHE A 7 -36.10 13.88 -36.89
N PHE A 8 -36.30 12.79 -37.61
CA PHE A 8 -35.63 11.52 -37.33
C PHE A 8 -34.12 11.57 -37.59
N LEU A 9 -33.65 12.49 -38.44
CA LEU A 9 -32.22 12.70 -38.70
C LEU A 9 -31.53 13.54 -37.60
N TYR A 10 -32.19 14.60 -37.11
CA TYR A 10 -31.59 15.53 -36.15
C TYR A 10 -31.89 15.14 -34.70
N ALA A 11 -33.00 14.47 -34.40
CA ALA A 11 -33.35 14.11 -33.03
C ALA A 11 -32.30 13.25 -32.32
N PRO A 12 -31.67 12.22 -32.93
CA PRO A 12 -30.58 11.48 -32.30
C PRO A 12 -29.36 12.34 -32.04
N VAL A 13 -29.00 13.25 -32.94
CA VAL A 13 -27.87 14.15 -32.78
C VAL A 13 -28.10 15.13 -31.64
N VAL A 14 -29.27 15.73 -31.56
CA VAL A 14 -29.66 16.62 -30.45
C VAL A 14 -29.69 15.87 -29.15
N ALA A 15 -30.22 14.64 -29.11
CA ALA A 15 -30.24 13.80 -27.93
C ALA A 15 -28.81 13.48 -27.46
N LEU A 16 -27.89 13.15 -28.38
CA LEU A 16 -26.48 12.90 -28.06
C LEU A 16 -25.79 14.15 -27.50
N LEU A 17 -26.05 15.34 -28.08
CA LEU A 17 -25.49 16.60 -27.58
C LEU A 17 -26.02 16.95 -26.20
N VAL A 18 -27.31 16.74 -25.93
CA VAL A 18 -27.92 16.94 -24.61
C VAL A 18 -27.32 15.96 -23.60
N LEU A 19 -27.12 14.69 -23.96
CA LEU A 19 -26.48 13.70 -23.10
C LEU A 19 -25.03 14.09 -22.82
N ALA A 20 -24.27 14.49 -23.84
CA ALA A 20 -22.90 14.94 -23.66
C ALA A 20 -22.78 16.18 -22.73
N ALA A 21 -23.70 17.14 -22.89
CA ALA A 21 -23.79 18.30 -22.02
C ALA A 21 -24.13 17.92 -20.57
N ALA A 22 -25.07 16.97 -20.39
CA ALA A 22 -25.44 16.47 -19.07
C ALA A 22 -24.28 15.75 -18.37
N VAL A 23 -23.52 14.91 -19.10
CA VAL A 23 -22.32 14.24 -18.60
C VAL A 23 -21.24 15.26 -18.21
N ALA A 24 -21.00 16.26 -19.07
CA ALA A 24 -20.03 17.31 -18.79
C ALA A 24 -20.40 18.15 -17.57
N LEU A 25 -21.69 18.50 -17.43
CA LEU A 25 -22.18 19.21 -16.23
C LEU A 25 -22.04 18.37 -14.97
N TYR A 26 -22.48 17.09 -15.03
CA TYR A 26 -22.35 16.18 -13.90
C TYR A 26 -20.90 16.06 -13.43
N TRP A 27 -19.99 15.79 -14.37
CA TRP A 27 -18.55 15.69 -14.06
C TRP A 27 -18.00 16.99 -13.47
N SER A 28 -18.37 18.13 -14.03
CA SER A 28 -17.93 19.44 -13.53
C SER A 28 -18.38 19.67 -12.08
N VAL A 29 -19.65 19.38 -11.75
CA VAL A 29 -20.21 19.53 -10.41
C VAL A 29 -19.51 18.57 -9.43
N SER A 30 -19.37 17.29 -9.83
CA SER A 30 -18.71 16.27 -9.00
C SER A 30 -17.24 16.63 -8.70
N THR A 31 -16.51 17.07 -9.73
CA THR A 31 -15.11 17.48 -9.61
C THR A 31 -14.94 18.72 -8.73
N GLN A 32 -15.82 19.72 -8.84
CA GLN A 32 -15.79 20.90 -7.99
C GLN A 32 -16.08 20.55 -6.53
N ALA A 33 -17.07 19.68 -6.28
CA ALA A 33 -17.38 19.20 -4.93
C ALA A 33 -16.19 18.43 -4.33
N PHE A 34 -15.55 17.59 -5.13
CA PHE A 34 -14.33 16.86 -4.73
C PHE A 34 -13.19 17.82 -4.43
N ALA A 35 -12.92 18.82 -5.31
CA ALA A 35 -11.89 19.85 -5.09
C ALA A 35 -12.08 20.59 -3.77
N LYS A 36 -13.31 21.02 -3.50
CA LYS A 36 -13.66 21.70 -2.25
C LYS A 36 -13.37 20.84 -1.02
N LYS A 37 -13.73 19.55 -1.09
CA LYS A 37 -13.48 18.59 0.01
C LYS A 37 -11.98 18.36 0.18
N LEU A 38 -11.25 18.12 -0.92
CA LEU A 38 -9.80 17.91 -0.92
C LEU A 38 -9.06 19.10 -0.31
N ASN A 39 -9.38 20.33 -0.76
CA ASN A 39 -8.77 21.54 -0.23
C ASN A 39 -9.10 21.79 1.24
N ALA A 40 -10.28 21.39 1.70
CA ALA A 40 -10.64 21.45 3.12
C ALA A 40 -9.85 20.48 4.00
N MET A 41 -9.31 19.39 3.40
CA MET A 41 -8.46 18.43 4.10
C MET A 41 -7.00 18.91 4.23
N ASN A 42 -6.58 19.90 3.43
CA ASN A 42 -5.21 20.41 3.48
C ASN A 42 -4.92 21.14 4.78
N GLY A 43 -3.93 20.69 5.53
CA GLY A 43 -3.58 21.20 6.86
C GLY A 43 -4.46 20.67 7.98
N THR A 44 -5.32 19.67 7.72
CA THR A 44 -6.20 19.09 8.75
C THR A 44 -5.86 17.63 9.02
N GLU A 45 -6.31 17.14 10.16
CA GLU A 45 -6.25 15.74 10.54
C GLU A 45 -7.28 14.95 9.72
N ILE A 46 -6.79 14.01 8.89
CA ILE A 46 -7.63 13.19 8.00
C ILE A 46 -7.95 11.80 8.56
N ALA A 47 -7.17 11.37 9.56
CA ALA A 47 -7.37 10.17 10.37
C ALA A 47 -6.71 10.41 11.73
N PRO A 48 -7.01 9.64 12.79
CA PRO A 48 -6.44 9.82 14.12
C PRO A 48 -4.92 9.96 14.11
N GLY A 49 -4.42 11.15 14.45
CA GLY A 49 -3.00 11.49 14.47
C GLY A 49 -2.36 11.66 13.08
N VAL A 50 -3.11 11.69 11.98
CA VAL A 50 -2.58 11.83 10.62
C VAL A 50 -3.01 13.15 10.00
N THR A 51 -2.08 14.06 9.75
CA THR A 51 -2.33 15.37 9.12
C THR A 51 -1.81 15.37 7.68
N LEU A 52 -2.66 15.84 6.75
CA LEU A 52 -2.34 15.95 5.33
C LEU A 52 -1.93 17.38 4.97
N HIS A 53 -0.84 17.52 4.22
CA HIS A 53 -0.43 18.79 3.62
C HIS A 53 -0.09 18.60 2.14
N PHE A 54 -0.38 19.59 1.30
CA PHE A 54 0.09 19.67 -0.08
C PHE A 54 0.21 21.12 -0.54
N ALA A 55 1.09 21.40 -1.51
CA ALA A 55 1.36 22.75 -1.99
C ALA A 55 0.34 23.20 -3.05
N SER A 56 -0.08 22.31 -3.92
CA SER A 56 -1.07 22.60 -4.97
C SER A 56 -1.73 21.32 -5.46
N ASP A 57 -2.92 21.45 -6.00
CA ASP A 57 -3.69 20.39 -6.61
C ASP A 57 -4.05 20.71 -8.07
N SER A 58 -4.32 19.69 -8.86
CA SER A 58 -4.96 19.79 -10.16
C SER A 58 -5.89 18.60 -10.37
N LEU A 59 -7.02 18.82 -11.03
CA LEU A 59 -8.03 17.82 -11.28
C LEU A 59 -8.21 17.58 -12.77
N GLY A 60 -8.45 16.31 -13.14
CA GLY A 60 -8.67 15.85 -14.50
C GLY A 60 -9.53 14.60 -14.53
N GLY A 61 -9.50 13.85 -15.66
CA GLY A 61 -10.16 12.54 -15.75
C GLY A 61 -11.52 12.54 -16.44
N PHE A 62 -11.93 13.72 -17.04
CA PHE A 62 -13.18 13.78 -17.83
C PHE A 62 -13.27 12.64 -18.84
N PRO A 63 -14.47 12.03 -19.07
CA PRO A 63 -15.75 12.36 -18.43
C PRO A 63 -16.14 11.44 -17.27
N PHE A 64 -15.41 10.36 -16.94
CA PHE A 64 -15.87 9.30 -16.04
C PHE A 64 -14.94 9.05 -14.86
N ARG A 65 -13.86 9.80 -14.76
CA ARG A 65 -12.88 9.68 -13.67
C ARG A 65 -12.64 11.03 -13.01
N ILE A 66 -12.19 10.97 -11.78
CA ILE A 66 -11.54 12.08 -11.09
C ILE A 66 -10.08 11.68 -10.89
N ASP A 67 -9.18 12.39 -11.55
CA ASP A 67 -7.74 12.25 -11.40
C ASP A 67 -7.25 13.49 -10.64
N ALA A 68 -6.94 13.34 -9.36
CA ALA A 68 -6.39 14.42 -8.54
C ALA A 68 -4.88 14.26 -8.42
N VAL A 69 -4.14 15.28 -8.81
CA VAL A 69 -2.67 15.31 -8.69
C VAL A 69 -2.28 16.38 -7.68
N LEU A 70 -1.62 15.96 -6.60
CA LEU A 70 -1.12 16.79 -5.52
C LEU A 70 0.40 16.93 -5.65
N LYS A 71 0.91 18.16 -5.52
CA LYS A 71 2.35 18.44 -5.50
C LYS A 71 2.85 18.63 -4.08
N ASN A 72 4.04 18.07 -3.81
CA ASN A 72 4.69 18.13 -2.50
C ASN A 72 3.74 17.70 -1.38
N LEU A 73 3.09 16.54 -1.60
CA LEU A 73 2.25 15.96 -0.57
C LEU A 73 3.12 15.53 0.61
N ARG A 74 2.63 15.84 1.82
CA ARG A 74 3.22 15.40 3.08
C ARG A 74 2.13 14.87 4.01
N LEU A 75 2.39 13.73 4.60
CA LEU A 75 1.62 13.16 5.70
C LEU A 75 2.46 13.23 6.96
N ASP A 76 1.95 13.86 8.00
CA ASP A 76 2.52 13.86 9.33
C ASP A 76 1.72 12.92 10.22
N VAL A 77 2.40 11.98 10.87
CA VAL A 77 1.78 10.97 11.73
C VAL A 77 2.29 11.19 13.16
N ALA A 78 1.37 11.50 14.07
CA ALA A 78 1.69 11.60 15.48
C ALA A 78 2.07 10.24 16.08
N GLY A 79 3.16 10.17 16.81
CA GLY A 79 3.64 8.93 17.42
C GLY A 79 4.15 9.15 18.87
N PRO A 80 4.22 8.10 19.69
CA PRO A 80 4.59 8.21 21.10
C PRO A 80 6.07 8.49 21.32
N HIS A 81 6.92 8.18 20.32
CA HIS A 81 8.37 8.45 20.38
C HIS A 81 8.75 9.67 19.55
N GLY A 82 7.78 10.41 19.03
CA GLY A 82 7.92 11.54 18.12
C GLY A 82 7.11 11.34 16.84
N ASN A 83 7.00 12.41 16.06
CA ASN A 83 6.23 12.37 14.83
C ASN A 83 7.01 11.63 13.73
N ALA A 84 6.30 10.87 12.93
CA ALA A 84 6.78 10.38 11.65
C ALA A 84 6.23 11.26 10.52
N SER A 85 6.92 11.32 9.39
CA SER A 85 6.40 11.99 8.21
C SER A 85 6.79 11.25 6.93
N TRP A 86 5.91 11.27 5.95
CA TRP A 86 6.18 10.88 4.59
C TRP A 86 5.91 12.03 3.66
N GLN A 87 6.84 12.31 2.75
CA GLN A 87 6.71 13.35 1.74
C GLN A 87 7.00 12.77 0.36
N THR A 88 6.23 13.19 -0.64
CA THR A 88 6.43 12.85 -2.06
C THR A 88 6.29 14.08 -2.94
N GLU A 89 7.09 14.17 -4.00
CA GLU A 89 7.05 15.31 -4.93
C GLU A 89 5.72 15.38 -5.68
N LYS A 90 5.19 14.25 -6.10
CA LYS A 90 3.93 14.13 -6.82
C LYS A 90 3.14 12.93 -6.33
N PHE A 91 1.89 13.19 -6.02
CA PHE A 91 0.93 12.16 -5.62
C PHE A 91 -0.31 12.27 -6.51
N ALA A 92 -0.74 11.17 -7.07
CA ALA A 92 -1.95 11.10 -7.87
C ALA A 92 -2.96 10.15 -7.23
N LEU A 93 -4.22 10.58 -7.20
CA LEU A 93 -5.37 9.78 -6.83
C LEU A 93 -6.27 9.62 -8.04
N HIS A 94 -6.61 8.41 -8.39
CA HIS A 94 -7.50 8.05 -9.49
C HIS A 94 -8.71 7.31 -8.94
N MET A 95 -9.89 7.78 -9.27
CA MET A 95 -11.16 7.16 -8.89
C MET A 95 -12.22 7.39 -9.97
N LEU A 96 -13.27 6.56 -9.96
CA LEU A 96 -14.44 6.79 -10.80
C LEU A 96 -15.30 7.90 -10.17
N ASP A 97 -15.85 8.78 -11.00
CA ASP A 97 -16.69 9.88 -10.53
C ASP A 97 -18.08 9.44 -10.03
N TYR A 98 -18.49 8.24 -10.43
CA TYR A 98 -19.77 7.61 -10.06
C TYR A 98 -19.62 6.46 -9.04
N SER A 99 -18.43 6.12 -8.61
CA SER A 99 -18.18 5.05 -7.64
C SER A 99 -16.91 5.29 -6.83
N ALA A 100 -17.06 5.34 -5.53
CA ALA A 100 -15.93 5.39 -4.59
C ALA A 100 -15.45 3.98 -4.16
N ALA A 101 -15.90 2.92 -4.84
CA ALA A 101 -15.55 1.55 -4.46
C ALA A 101 -14.07 1.22 -4.68
N THR A 102 -13.37 1.95 -5.55
CA THR A 102 -11.95 1.75 -5.81
C THR A 102 -11.23 3.09 -5.92
N ALA A 103 -10.13 3.21 -5.21
CA ALA A 103 -9.19 4.31 -5.35
C ALA A 103 -7.79 3.75 -5.67
N VAL A 104 -7.11 4.36 -6.64
CA VAL A 104 -5.73 4.05 -7.00
C VAL A 104 -4.87 5.25 -6.68
N PHE A 105 -3.77 5.03 -6.00
CA PHE A 105 -2.81 6.03 -5.56
C PHE A 105 -1.48 5.78 -6.25
N GLU A 106 -0.85 6.83 -6.75
CA GLU A 106 0.51 6.77 -7.30
C GLU A 106 1.37 7.86 -6.67
N ALA A 107 2.55 7.50 -6.18
CA ALA A 107 3.55 8.44 -5.73
C ALA A 107 4.74 8.41 -6.68
N ALA A 108 5.15 9.58 -7.17
CA ALA A 108 6.23 9.72 -8.12
C ALA A 108 7.25 10.78 -7.66
N GLY A 109 8.48 10.65 -8.17
CA GLY A 109 9.60 11.44 -7.74
C GLY A 109 10.19 10.95 -6.43
N ARG A 110 10.87 11.84 -5.74
CA ARG A 110 11.53 11.52 -4.47
C ARG A 110 10.51 11.24 -3.38
N GLN A 111 10.79 10.18 -2.63
CA GLN A 111 10.07 9.78 -1.42
C GLN A 111 10.98 10.06 -0.23
N ASP A 112 10.54 10.84 0.73
CA ASP A 112 11.25 11.15 1.97
C ASP A 112 10.43 10.68 3.17
N LEU A 113 10.94 9.72 3.93
CA LEU A 113 10.37 9.26 5.18
C LEU A 113 11.25 9.74 6.32
N ARG A 114 10.63 10.19 7.40
CA ARG A 114 11.32 10.57 8.64
C ARG A 114 10.55 10.00 9.82
N TRP A 115 11.24 9.47 10.80
CA TRP A 115 10.62 8.92 12.01
C TRP A 115 11.62 8.93 13.17
N HIS A 116 11.16 8.57 14.35
CA HIS A 116 12.02 8.30 15.50
C HIS A 116 11.95 6.80 15.79
N ASP A 117 13.11 6.20 16.06
CA ASP A 117 13.18 4.81 16.50
C ASP A 117 12.72 4.66 17.97
N ALA A 118 12.72 3.42 18.48
CA ALA A 118 12.28 3.13 19.84
C ALA A 118 13.12 3.82 20.92
N ALA A 119 14.37 4.22 20.60
CA ALA A 119 15.26 4.96 21.47
C ALA A 119 15.08 6.49 21.35
N GLY A 120 14.15 6.96 20.52
CA GLY A 120 13.90 8.38 20.25
C GLY A 120 14.91 9.02 19.30
N LYS A 121 15.77 8.24 18.64
CA LYS A 121 16.74 8.75 17.67
C LYS A 121 16.05 9.01 16.34
N ALA A 122 16.28 10.20 15.77
CA ALA A 122 15.76 10.56 14.46
C ALA A 122 16.39 9.70 13.36
N GLN A 123 15.54 9.15 12.52
CA GLN A 123 15.85 8.33 11.33
C GLN A 123 15.26 8.97 10.09
N SER A 124 15.90 8.76 8.95
CA SER A 124 15.38 9.22 7.67
C SER A 124 15.73 8.26 6.56
N LEU A 125 14.85 8.15 5.58
CA LEU A 125 15.01 7.34 4.39
C LEU A 125 14.53 8.14 3.19
N SER A 126 15.38 8.23 2.15
CA SER A 126 15.03 8.87 0.90
C SER A 126 15.32 7.94 -0.27
N PHE A 127 14.37 7.82 -1.20
CA PHE A 127 14.55 7.02 -2.41
C PHE A 127 13.68 7.55 -3.56
N VAL A 128 13.99 7.12 -4.78
CA VAL A 128 13.19 7.41 -5.99
C VAL A 128 12.81 6.09 -6.61
N PRO A 129 11.52 5.67 -6.57
CA PRO A 129 11.06 4.46 -7.23
C PRO A 129 10.79 4.74 -8.73
N GLY A 130 10.89 3.70 -9.56
CA GLY A 130 10.36 3.73 -10.91
C GLY A 130 8.83 3.74 -10.93
N LEU A 131 8.20 3.02 -9.98
CA LEU A 131 6.77 3.05 -9.70
C LEU A 131 6.54 2.81 -8.21
N LEU A 132 5.67 3.61 -7.60
CA LEU A 132 5.06 3.33 -6.30
C LEU A 132 3.55 3.55 -6.45
N ARG A 133 2.81 2.46 -6.47
CA ARG A 133 1.36 2.46 -6.67
C ARG A 133 0.68 1.65 -5.57
N ALA A 134 -0.42 2.18 -5.07
CA ALA A 134 -1.31 1.45 -4.18
C ALA A 134 -2.74 1.49 -4.71
N SER A 135 -3.55 0.50 -4.39
CA SER A 135 -4.99 0.54 -4.63
C SER A 135 -5.74 0.02 -3.42
N VAL A 136 -6.88 0.63 -3.17
CA VAL A 136 -7.83 0.18 -2.13
C VAL A 136 -9.16 -0.08 -2.81
N HIS A 137 -9.77 -1.19 -2.44
CA HIS A 137 -11.11 -1.54 -2.87
C HIS A 137 -12.03 -1.73 -1.67
N TRP A 138 -13.21 -1.12 -1.72
CA TRP A 138 -14.28 -1.27 -0.75
C TRP A 138 -15.46 -2.00 -1.41
N GLN A 139 -16.04 -2.91 -0.68
CA GLN A 139 -17.25 -3.61 -1.09
C GLN A 139 -18.34 -3.37 -0.04
N ASP A 140 -19.49 -2.85 -0.45
CA ASP A 140 -20.61 -2.52 0.43
C ASP A 140 -20.22 -1.62 1.63
N GLY A 141 -19.27 -0.70 1.41
CA GLY A 141 -18.75 0.21 2.42
C GLY A 141 -17.71 -0.38 3.37
N HIS A 142 -17.37 -1.66 3.22
CA HIS A 142 -16.33 -2.34 4.00
C HIS A 142 -15.04 -2.47 3.20
N PHE A 143 -13.91 -2.46 3.89
CA PHE A 143 -12.63 -2.77 3.27
C PHE A 143 -12.66 -4.18 2.69
N ALA A 144 -12.23 -4.34 1.44
CA ALA A 144 -12.18 -5.64 0.78
C ALA A 144 -10.77 -6.02 0.34
N ARG A 145 -9.99 -5.05 -0.16
CA ARG A 145 -8.66 -5.34 -0.71
C ARG A 145 -7.76 -4.10 -0.69
N PHE A 146 -6.47 -4.35 -0.43
CA PHE A 146 -5.38 -3.40 -0.61
C PHE A 146 -4.27 -4.06 -1.43
N ASP A 147 -3.75 -3.35 -2.43
CA ASP A 147 -2.58 -3.75 -3.19
C ASP A 147 -1.55 -2.64 -3.17
N LEU A 148 -0.27 -3.00 -3.05
CA LEU A 148 0.87 -2.11 -3.17
C LEU A 148 1.88 -2.70 -4.15
N GLU A 149 2.37 -1.90 -5.08
CA GLU A 149 3.42 -2.26 -6.03
C GLU A 149 4.56 -1.24 -5.95
N LEU A 150 5.77 -1.75 -5.83
CA LEU A 150 7.01 -0.98 -5.85
C LEU A 150 7.91 -1.55 -6.95
N ILE A 151 8.34 -0.70 -7.90
CA ILE A 151 9.22 -1.11 -9.00
C ILE A 151 10.47 -0.24 -9.01
N ALA A 152 11.61 -0.88 -9.23
CA ALA A 152 12.91 -0.24 -9.45
C ALA A 152 13.24 0.79 -8.36
N ALA A 153 13.18 0.39 -7.09
CA ALA A 153 13.54 1.25 -5.96
C ALA A 153 14.95 0.94 -5.46
N ARG A 154 15.71 2.00 -5.23
CA ARG A 154 17.03 1.93 -4.59
C ARG A 154 17.01 2.69 -3.29
N LEU A 155 17.28 1.98 -2.20
CA LEU A 155 17.38 2.46 -0.84
C LEU A 155 18.85 2.41 -0.39
N PRO A 156 19.24 2.99 0.75
CA PRO A 156 20.63 2.96 1.21
C PRO A 156 21.21 1.56 1.36
N ASP A 157 20.43 0.62 1.91
CA ASP A 157 20.89 -0.72 2.27
C ASP A 157 20.50 -1.81 1.26
N PHE A 158 19.58 -1.51 0.35
CA PHE A 158 19.16 -2.45 -0.68
C PHE A 158 18.56 -1.77 -1.91
N ALA A 159 18.53 -2.49 -3.04
CA ALA A 159 17.74 -2.14 -4.20
C ALA A 159 16.79 -3.30 -4.53
N ILE A 160 15.62 -2.99 -5.04
CA ILE A 160 14.61 -3.97 -5.41
C ILE A 160 14.13 -3.71 -6.84
N ALA A 161 14.09 -4.76 -7.66
CA ALA A 161 13.53 -4.64 -9.00
C ALA A 161 12.01 -4.57 -8.97
N ARG A 162 11.36 -5.46 -8.20
CA ARG A 162 9.91 -5.43 -7.98
C ARG A 162 9.57 -5.92 -6.59
N GLY A 163 8.69 -5.18 -5.91
CA GLY A 163 8.05 -5.56 -4.65
C GLY A 163 6.54 -5.47 -4.77
N GLY A 164 5.83 -6.38 -4.14
CA GLY A 164 4.38 -6.39 -4.09
C GLY A 164 3.88 -6.76 -2.70
N PHE A 165 2.77 -6.14 -2.29
CA PHE A 165 2.07 -6.49 -1.08
C PHE A 165 0.57 -6.47 -1.37
N HIS A 166 -0.12 -7.54 -1.02
CA HIS A 166 -1.55 -7.70 -1.24
C HIS A 166 -2.21 -8.14 0.05
N LEU A 167 -3.28 -7.47 0.42
CA LEU A 167 -4.11 -7.79 1.57
C LEU A 167 -5.55 -7.88 1.11
N ARG A 168 -6.22 -8.98 1.40
CA ARG A 168 -7.60 -9.23 1.02
C ARG A 168 -8.40 -9.78 2.20
N GLN A 169 -9.55 -9.18 2.46
CA GLN A 169 -10.49 -9.74 3.43
C GLN A 169 -11.09 -11.04 2.87
N ASP A 170 -11.11 -12.09 3.69
CA ASP A 170 -11.81 -13.32 3.35
C ASP A 170 -13.33 -13.08 3.53
N PRO A 171 -14.16 -13.30 2.48
CA PRO A 171 -15.59 -13.02 2.59
C PRO A 171 -16.37 -14.04 3.44
N LYS A 172 -15.74 -15.14 3.88
CA LYS A 172 -16.39 -16.25 4.58
C LYS A 172 -16.00 -16.35 6.04
N VAL A 173 -14.82 -15.84 6.39
CA VAL A 173 -14.27 -15.94 7.76
C VAL A 173 -13.66 -14.60 8.15
N ASP A 174 -13.62 -14.34 9.46
CA ASP A 174 -12.98 -13.13 10.00
C ASP A 174 -11.45 -13.23 9.91
N ALA A 175 -10.92 -13.02 8.71
CA ALA A 175 -9.49 -13.09 8.43
C ALA A 175 -9.10 -12.24 7.22
N PHE A 176 -7.81 -11.92 7.15
CA PHE A 176 -7.18 -11.34 5.97
C PHE A 176 -6.16 -12.31 5.38
N ASP A 177 -6.24 -12.54 4.08
CA ASP A 177 -5.19 -13.19 3.30
C ASP A 177 -4.14 -12.13 2.90
N LEU A 178 -2.88 -12.45 3.15
CA LEU A 178 -1.73 -11.60 2.88
C LEU A 178 -0.79 -12.30 1.90
N VAL A 179 -0.34 -11.58 0.88
CA VAL A 179 0.75 -12.02 -0.01
C VAL A 179 1.78 -10.90 -0.10
N ALA A 180 3.04 -11.23 0.17
CA ALA A 180 4.16 -10.32 -0.07
C ALA A 180 5.17 -10.96 -1.03
N THR A 181 5.69 -10.15 -1.94
CA THR A 181 6.63 -10.61 -2.97
C THR A 181 7.79 -9.63 -3.10
N ALA A 182 8.98 -10.15 -3.37
CA ALA A 182 10.11 -9.35 -3.82
C ALA A 182 10.90 -10.15 -4.89
N ASP A 183 11.27 -9.45 -5.94
CA ASP A 183 12.12 -9.97 -7.02
C ASP A 183 13.38 -9.12 -7.12
N ASP A 184 14.52 -9.81 -7.28
CA ASP A 184 15.84 -9.21 -7.44
C ASP A 184 16.15 -8.15 -6.39
N LEU A 185 16.15 -8.59 -5.12
CA LEU A 185 16.54 -7.76 -3.99
C LEU A 185 18.08 -7.79 -3.86
N HIS A 186 18.71 -6.68 -4.22
CA HIS A 186 20.14 -6.47 -4.06
C HIS A 186 20.44 -5.88 -2.68
N LEU A 187 21.21 -6.60 -1.86
CA LEU A 187 21.62 -6.17 -0.52
C LEU A 187 22.95 -5.41 -0.64
N MET A 188 22.95 -4.12 -0.27
CA MET A 188 24.11 -3.24 -0.46
C MET A 188 25.05 -3.19 0.77
N SER A 189 24.51 -3.50 1.96
CA SER A 189 25.22 -3.43 3.23
C SER A 189 25.73 -4.79 3.74
N VAL A 190 25.45 -5.87 3.02
CA VAL A 190 25.92 -7.21 3.42
C VAL A 190 27.37 -7.39 3.01
N GLU A 191 28.28 -7.43 3.99
CA GLU A 191 29.64 -7.94 3.76
C GLU A 191 29.54 -9.31 3.10
N ARG A 192 30.27 -9.53 1.99
CA ARG A 192 30.28 -10.69 1.09
C ARG A 192 29.66 -11.95 1.71
N SER A 193 28.36 -12.12 1.55
CA SER A 193 27.68 -13.36 1.93
C SER A 193 28.13 -14.50 1.00
N ALA A 194 28.27 -15.72 1.53
CA ALA A 194 28.51 -16.92 0.71
C ALA A 194 27.41 -17.15 -0.35
N LEU A 195 26.23 -16.58 -0.15
CA LEU A 195 25.12 -16.65 -1.09
C LEU A 195 25.09 -15.49 -2.10
N GLY A 196 26.04 -14.54 -2.00
CA GLY A 196 26.05 -13.33 -2.81
C GLY A 196 25.18 -12.22 -2.24
N ASP A 197 25.03 -11.16 -3.00
CA ASP A 197 24.32 -9.93 -2.63
C ASP A 197 22.90 -9.85 -3.20
N VAL A 198 22.47 -10.87 -3.98
CA VAL A 198 21.17 -10.88 -4.64
C VAL A 198 20.28 -11.99 -4.10
N VAL A 199 19.15 -11.60 -3.51
CA VAL A 199 18.02 -12.49 -3.24
C VAL A 199 17.10 -12.41 -4.46
N SER A 200 17.09 -13.45 -5.27
CA SER A 200 16.39 -13.45 -6.56
C SER A 200 14.86 -13.51 -6.38
N ARG A 201 14.39 -14.12 -5.31
CA ARG A 201 12.95 -14.27 -5.06
C ARG A 201 12.64 -14.36 -3.57
N VAL A 202 11.61 -13.62 -3.16
CA VAL A 202 10.91 -13.81 -1.88
C VAL A 202 9.43 -13.90 -2.16
N ARG A 203 8.76 -14.92 -1.63
CA ARG A 203 7.31 -15.09 -1.67
C ARG A 203 6.81 -15.47 -0.29
N LEU A 204 5.88 -14.70 0.22
CA LEU A 204 5.21 -14.95 1.49
C LEU A 204 3.71 -15.01 1.24
N LYS A 205 3.07 -16.08 1.67
CA LYS A 205 1.62 -16.18 1.78
C LYS A 205 1.27 -16.47 3.23
N ALA A 206 0.40 -15.65 3.79
CA ALA A 206 0.01 -15.77 5.20
C ALA A 206 -1.46 -15.39 5.38
N ARG A 207 -2.03 -15.82 6.50
CA ARG A 207 -3.38 -15.47 6.94
C ARG A 207 -3.33 -14.83 8.32
N LEU A 208 -3.90 -13.64 8.43
CA LEU A 208 -4.04 -12.90 9.68
C LEU A 208 -5.48 -13.10 10.21
N ALA A 209 -5.61 -13.65 11.40
CA ALA A 209 -6.90 -13.90 12.04
C ALA A 209 -6.84 -13.65 13.56
N PRO A 210 -7.92 -13.14 14.19
CA PRO A 210 -9.10 -12.55 13.56
C PRO A 210 -8.78 -11.24 12.82
N GLY A 211 -9.58 -10.92 11.81
CA GLY A 211 -9.44 -9.72 11.02
C GLY A 211 -10.09 -8.49 11.66
N GLY A 212 -11.25 -8.67 12.30
CA GLY A 212 -12.08 -7.58 12.84
C GLY A 212 -11.37 -6.52 13.69
N PRO A 213 -10.40 -6.84 14.55
CA PRO A 213 -9.61 -5.85 15.27
C PRO A 213 -8.91 -4.81 14.39
N TRP A 214 -8.66 -5.12 13.12
CA TRP A 214 -7.96 -4.25 12.17
C TRP A 214 -8.89 -3.37 11.33
N ASP A 215 -10.21 -3.60 11.36
CA ASP A 215 -11.18 -2.87 10.52
C ASP A 215 -11.13 -1.35 10.74
N GLY A 216 -10.88 -0.92 11.96
CA GLY A 216 -10.75 0.50 12.31
C GLY A 216 -9.65 1.24 11.56
N LEU A 217 -8.57 0.54 11.16
CA LEU A 217 -7.48 1.14 10.40
C LEU A 217 -7.92 1.49 8.97
N PHE A 218 -8.74 0.63 8.36
CA PHE A 218 -9.19 0.80 6.97
C PHE A 218 -10.31 1.82 6.83
N THR A 219 -11.01 2.12 7.93
CA THR A 219 -12.04 3.16 8.00
C THR A 219 -11.51 4.50 8.50
N GLY A 220 -10.25 4.54 8.95
CA GLY A 220 -9.66 5.73 9.58
C GLY A 220 -10.21 6.03 10.99
N ALA A 221 -10.95 5.10 11.60
CA ALA A 221 -11.56 5.27 12.92
C ALA A 221 -10.67 4.76 14.08
N GLY A 222 -9.61 4.00 13.78
CA GLY A 222 -8.74 3.37 14.77
C GLY A 222 -7.26 3.64 14.55
N ASP A 223 -6.46 3.37 15.58
CA ASP A 223 -5.01 3.37 15.51
C ASP A 223 -4.45 1.95 15.57
N TRP A 224 -3.25 1.76 15.01
CA TRP A 224 -2.64 0.44 14.87
C TRP A 224 -2.32 -0.24 16.22
N ARG A 225 -2.08 0.52 17.29
CA ARG A 225 -1.76 -0.03 18.62
C ARG A 225 -2.97 -0.61 19.31
N SER A 226 -4.07 0.12 19.24
CA SER A 226 -5.37 -0.36 19.72
C SER A 226 -5.78 -1.61 18.96
N ALA A 227 -5.62 -1.62 17.63
CA ALA A 227 -5.87 -2.79 16.78
C ALA A 227 -4.98 -3.97 17.17
N ALA A 228 -3.66 -3.77 17.31
CA ALA A 228 -2.71 -4.79 17.70
C ALA A 228 -2.97 -5.34 19.12
N ALA A 229 -3.32 -4.48 20.07
CA ALA A 229 -3.66 -4.87 21.42
C ALA A 229 -4.96 -5.72 21.45
N ALA A 230 -5.98 -5.29 20.72
CA ALA A 230 -7.22 -6.04 20.57
C ALA A 230 -6.98 -7.38 19.88
N TRP A 231 -6.22 -7.40 18.79
CA TRP A 231 -5.87 -8.63 18.09
C TRP A 231 -5.14 -9.62 18.99
N ARG A 232 -4.16 -9.18 19.77
CA ARG A 232 -3.47 -10.00 20.77
C ARG A 232 -4.43 -10.52 21.84
N ALA A 233 -5.35 -9.67 22.34
CA ALA A 233 -6.34 -10.07 23.35
C ALA A 233 -7.28 -11.16 22.85
N HIS A 234 -7.55 -11.21 21.53
CA HIS A 234 -8.32 -12.26 20.87
C HIS A 234 -7.47 -13.45 20.41
N GLN A 235 -6.25 -13.63 20.97
CA GLN A 235 -5.33 -14.69 20.59
C GLN A 235 -4.99 -14.68 19.09
N GLY A 236 -4.88 -13.48 18.52
CA GLY A 236 -4.61 -13.30 17.10
C GLY A 236 -3.30 -13.93 16.66
N GLY A 237 -3.34 -14.53 15.48
CA GLY A 237 -2.21 -15.20 14.84
C GLY A 237 -2.05 -14.82 13.37
N LEU A 238 -0.80 -14.77 12.94
CA LEU A 238 -0.40 -14.73 11.55
C LEU A 238 0.09 -16.12 11.16
N ALA A 239 -0.77 -16.91 10.54
CA ALA A 239 -0.39 -18.21 9.99
C ALA A 239 0.36 -17.97 8.68
N VAL A 240 1.62 -18.33 8.63
CA VAL A 240 2.44 -18.35 7.42
C VAL A 240 2.18 -19.67 6.71
N ASP A 241 1.37 -19.64 5.66
CA ASP A 241 1.02 -20.83 4.88
C ASP A 241 2.18 -21.25 3.97
N HIS A 242 2.95 -20.29 3.49
CA HIS A 242 4.06 -20.54 2.57
C HIS A 242 5.05 -19.36 2.59
N LEU A 243 6.30 -19.69 2.85
CA LEU A 243 7.46 -18.82 2.66
C LEU A 243 8.40 -19.50 1.66
N ASP A 244 8.84 -18.76 0.63
CA ASP A 244 9.80 -19.23 -0.38
C ASP A 244 10.83 -18.13 -0.61
N ILE A 245 12.10 -18.45 -0.41
CA ILE A 245 13.24 -17.54 -0.57
C ILE A 245 14.29 -18.25 -1.45
N ALA A 246 14.65 -17.62 -2.57
CA ALA A 246 15.79 -18.04 -3.40
C ALA A 246 16.92 -17.01 -3.26
N TRP A 247 18.05 -17.43 -2.69
CA TRP A 247 19.22 -16.59 -2.47
C TRP A 247 20.50 -17.28 -2.93
N GLY A 248 21.06 -16.81 -4.04
CA GLY A 248 22.22 -17.41 -4.65
C GLY A 248 21.96 -18.88 -5.04
N LYS A 249 22.65 -19.81 -4.39
CA LYS A 249 22.47 -21.27 -4.58
C LYS A 249 21.54 -21.91 -3.54
N ALA A 250 21.08 -21.14 -2.57
CA ALA A 250 20.21 -21.65 -1.51
C ALA A 250 18.74 -21.35 -1.85
N ASP A 251 17.90 -22.34 -1.66
CA ASP A 251 16.44 -22.23 -1.69
C ASP A 251 15.91 -22.63 -0.32
N ALA A 252 15.10 -21.76 0.28
CA ALA A 252 14.44 -22.01 1.56
C ALA A 252 12.93 -21.95 1.39
N THR A 253 12.23 -22.98 1.85
CA THR A 253 10.77 -23.01 1.91
C THR A 253 10.32 -23.25 3.35
N GLY A 254 9.18 -22.71 3.75
CA GLY A 254 8.71 -22.90 5.12
C GLY A 254 7.29 -22.45 5.36
N ASP A 255 6.85 -22.77 6.58
CA ASP A 255 5.56 -22.42 7.14
C ASP A 255 5.69 -22.18 8.64
N GLY A 256 4.66 -21.62 9.26
CA GLY A 256 4.70 -21.36 10.69
C GLY A 256 3.58 -20.48 11.19
N VAL A 257 3.68 -20.08 12.47
CA VAL A 257 2.72 -19.19 13.10
C VAL A 257 3.46 -18.13 13.89
N LEU A 258 3.07 -16.89 13.69
CA LEU A 258 3.56 -15.73 14.43
C LEU A 258 2.41 -15.07 15.19
N MET A 259 2.71 -14.51 16.34
CA MET A 259 1.79 -13.79 17.22
C MET A 259 2.47 -12.52 17.73
N LEU A 260 1.76 -11.70 18.49
CA LEU A 260 2.34 -10.55 19.19
C LEU A 260 2.54 -10.86 20.68
N ASP A 261 3.73 -10.53 21.20
CA ASP A 261 4.00 -10.55 22.64
C ASP A 261 3.41 -9.30 23.35
N GLY A 262 3.62 -9.22 24.66
CA GLY A 262 3.15 -8.09 25.48
C GLY A 262 3.72 -6.72 25.11
N ALA A 263 4.83 -6.70 24.40
CA ALA A 263 5.47 -5.48 23.87
C ALA A 263 5.16 -5.22 22.40
N HIS A 264 4.14 -5.90 21.83
CA HIS A 264 3.75 -5.86 20.42
C HIS A 264 4.89 -6.26 19.46
N ARG A 265 5.79 -7.16 19.87
CA ARG A 265 6.84 -7.71 19.01
C ARG A 265 6.37 -9.07 18.48
N LEU A 266 6.75 -9.40 17.26
CA LEU A 266 6.49 -10.70 16.67
C LEU A 266 7.19 -11.81 17.47
N THR A 267 6.48 -12.84 17.81
CA THR A 267 6.95 -14.07 18.45
C THR A 267 6.29 -15.28 17.81
N GLY A 268 6.93 -16.43 17.83
CA GLY A 268 6.38 -17.65 17.24
C GLY A 268 7.46 -18.51 16.61
N GLU A 269 7.06 -19.42 15.73
CA GLU A 269 7.93 -20.40 15.09
C GLU A 269 7.68 -20.41 13.57
N ILE A 270 8.76 -20.42 12.79
CA ILE A 270 8.75 -20.73 11.36
C ILE A 270 9.69 -21.91 11.13
N LYS A 271 9.18 -22.97 10.54
CA LYS A 271 9.94 -24.14 10.13
C LYS A 271 10.44 -23.92 8.72
N LEU A 272 11.75 -24.08 8.51
CA LEU A 272 12.38 -23.90 7.22
C LEU A 272 13.04 -25.20 6.75
N ALA A 273 12.77 -25.59 5.51
CA ALA A 273 13.54 -26.56 4.76
C ALA A 273 14.47 -25.78 3.81
N VAL A 274 15.79 -26.01 3.92
CA VAL A 274 16.79 -25.28 3.14
C VAL A 274 17.56 -26.27 2.27
N ALA A 275 17.56 -26.04 0.97
CA ALA A 275 18.41 -26.72 -0.01
C ALA A 275 19.57 -25.82 -0.42
N GLY A 276 20.69 -26.41 -0.92
CA GLY A 276 21.84 -25.65 -1.42
C GLY A 276 22.64 -24.90 -0.34
N TYR A 277 22.50 -25.28 0.92
CA TYR A 277 23.11 -24.61 2.09
C TYR A 277 24.61 -24.84 2.27
N GLN A 278 25.26 -25.65 1.43
CA GLN A 278 26.67 -26.05 1.58
C GLN A 278 27.60 -24.83 1.66
N ALA A 279 27.37 -23.82 0.82
CA ALA A 279 28.16 -22.60 0.85
C ALA A 279 28.05 -21.85 2.18
N LEU A 280 26.88 -21.86 2.83
CA LEU A 280 26.68 -21.29 4.17
C LEU A 280 27.41 -22.10 5.24
N ALA A 281 27.34 -23.44 5.17
CA ALA A 281 28.03 -24.33 6.11
C ALA A 281 29.56 -24.16 6.02
N GLU A 282 30.11 -24.08 4.81
CA GLU A 282 31.53 -23.83 4.60
C GLU A 282 31.97 -22.46 5.11
N GLU A 283 31.14 -21.43 4.97
CA GLU A 283 31.41 -20.10 5.48
C GLU A 283 31.34 -20.04 7.02
N ALA A 284 30.35 -20.71 7.61
CA ALA A 284 30.24 -20.80 9.08
C ALA A 284 31.48 -21.47 9.68
N VAL A 285 31.96 -22.55 9.10
CA VAL A 285 33.22 -23.21 9.50
C VAL A 285 34.41 -22.27 9.37
N ARG A 286 34.51 -21.53 8.25
CA ARG A 286 35.62 -20.56 8.05
C ARG A 286 35.61 -19.40 9.06
N ARG A 287 34.44 -18.96 9.49
CA ARG A 287 34.27 -17.85 10.46
C ARG A 287 34.28 -18.31 11.93
N HIS A 288 34.46 -19.60 12.19
CA HIS A 288 34.41 -20.21 13.55
C HIS A 288 33.08 -19.92 14.28
N LEU A 289 31.97 -19.92 13.57
CA LEU A 289 30.59 -19.77 14.09
C LEU A 289 29.98 -21.14 14.40
#